data_1f0b519b422c7e51447e695d00a95d21
#
_entry.id   1f0b519b422c7e51447e695d00a95d21
#
_cell.length_a   1.000
_cell.length_b   1.000
_cell.length_c   1.000
_cell.angle_alpha   90.00
_cell.angle_beta   90.00
_cell.angle_gamma   90.00
#
_symmetry.space_group_name_H-M   'P 1'
#
loop_
_entity.id
_entity.type
_entity.pdbx_description
1 polymer ?
#
loop_
_entity_poly.entity_id
_entity_poly.type
_entity_poly.pdbx_seq_one_letter_code
_entity_poly.pdbx_strand_id
1 'polypeptide(L)'
;PVQLTENSGVAFIGCYVLGMGFVLDVEEAQEWIAADARNAEVLFPYLNGEDLNSRPNNSPSRWVIDFGMREHDEAVTYPLPYERVLTTVKPERAKLKIAYRRDNWWRFAAWAPSLRAATSDLSEVLVLAQVSNTAQPVFIPNGTVPSHKLIVFASDSRALLACLASSVHYVWARKYSGAMKNDLSYSPSDVFLTLPRPTTTRRMEEIGTVLDEERREIMLRRNLGLTKLYNLVHDARLAYDKDVERLRAIHVEIDDATVEAYGWGDIHLDHGFHSYRQTERWTVGAAARIEIVD
;
A
#
# COMPACT_ATOMS: atom_id res chain seq x y z
N PRO A 1 -21.93 -1.86 -5.59
CA PRO A 1 -22.13 -1.66 -4.15
C PRO A 1 -22.19 -0.17 -3.80
N VAL A 2 -22.79 0.19 -2.66
CA VAL A 2 -22.89 1.55 -2.16
C VAL A 2 -21.70 1.82 -1.23
N GLN A 3 -21.16 3.05 -1.26
CA GLN A 3 -20.11 3.45 -0.32
C GLN A 3 -20.68 3.58 1.09
N LEU A 4 -19.94 3.07 2.06
CA LEU A 4 -20.32 3.03 3.47
C LEU A 4 -19.65 4.18 4.22
N THR A 5 -20.42 4.90 5.02
CA THR A 5 -19.94 6.10 5.72
C THR A 5 -18.82 5.78 6.73
N GLU A 6 -18.88 4.60 7.37
CA GLU A 6 -17.86 4.13 8.32
C GLU A 6 -16.49 3.88 7.68
N ASN A 7 -16.41 3.77 6.36
CA ASN A 7 -15.15 3.60 5.62
C ASN A 7 -14.55 4.94 5.15
N SER A 8 -15.32 6.03 5.27
CA SER A 8 -14.86 7.34 4.82
C SER A 8 -13.67 7.83 5.65
N GLY A 9 -12.69 8.46 4.98
CA GLY A 9 -11.52 9.01 5.65
C GLY A 9 -10.50 7.97 6.11
N VAL A 10 -10.60 6.72 5.70
CA VAL A 10 -9.65 5.65 6.05
C VAL A 10 -8.72 5.30 4.89
N ALA A 11 -9.24 5.16 3.67
CA ALA A 11 -8.44 4.77 2.50
C ALA A 11 -8.24 5.94 1.54
N PHE A 12 -6.99 6.13 1.11
CA PHE A 12 -6.56 7.23 0.25
C PHE A 12 -5.64 6.74 -0.87
N ILE A 13 -5.54 7.52 -1.93
CA ILE A 13 -4.48 7.38 -2.93
C ILE A 13 -3.30 8.24 -2.47
N GLY A 14 -2.06 7.74 -2.62
CA GLY A 14 -0.86 8.48 -2.29
C GLY A 14 -0.65 9.74 -3.14
N CYS A 15 0.48 10.42 -2.94
CA CYS A 15 0.79 11.71 -3.57
C CYS A 15 1.07 11.58 -5.06
N TYR A 16 0.54 12.49 -5.87
CA TYR A 16 0.88 12.61 -7.28
C TYR A 16 1.95 13.67 -7.49
N VAL A 17 3.19 13.25 -7.57
CA VAL A 17 4.36 14.14 -7.66
C VAL A 17 4.38 14.90 -8.99
N LEU A 18 4.21 14.22 -10.13
CA LEU A 18 4.23 14.76 -11.50
C LEU A 18 5.50 15.57 -11.82
N GLY A 19 6.55 14.88 -12.17
CA GLY A 19 7.85 15.42 -12.56
C GLY A 19 8.98 14.65 -11.89
N MET A 20 9.86 14.05 -12.69
CA MET A 20 10.99 13.26 -12.15
C MET A 20 12.04 14.14 -11.48
N GLY A 21 12.02 15.45 -11.72
CA GLY A 21 12.92 16.38 -11.07
C GLY A 21 12.70 16.55 -9.56
N PHE A 22 11.55 16.10 -9.03
CA PHE A 22 11.34 16.02 -7.59
C PHE A 22 12.02 14.81 -6.94
N VAL A 23 12.36 13.79 -7.73
CA VAL A 23 12.88 12.52 -7.22
C VAL A 23 14.41 12.58 -7.17
N LEU A 24 14.99 12.15 -6.06
CA LEU A 24 16.42 12.09 -5.77
C LEU A 24 16.83 10.65 -5.46
N ASP A 25 18.09 10.35 -5.69
CA ASP A 25 18.72 9.17 -5.12
C ASP A 25 18.96 9.38 -3.62
N VAL A 26 19.12 8.28 -2.89
CA VAL A 26 19.30 8.32 -1.42
C VAL A 26 20.53 9.10 -1.04
N GLU A 27 21.64 8.88 -1.74
CA GLU A 27 22.94 9.51 -1.52
C GLU A 27 22.84 11.02 -1.73
N GLU A 28 22.23 11.47 -2.83
CA GLU A 28 22.04 12.90 -3.13
C GLU A 28 21.20 13.60 -2.05
N ALA A 29 20.13 12.96 -1.58
CA ALA A 29 19.30 13.52 -0.51
C ALA A 29 20.08 13.63 0.81
N GLN A 30 20.87 12.62 1.16
CA GLN A 30 21.69 12.62 2.37
C GLN A 30 22.80 13.68 2.31
N GLU A 31 23.46 13.86 1.17
CA GLU A 31 24.46 14.92 0.95
C GLU A 31 23.84 16.31 1.13
N TRP A 32 22.62 16.52 0.62
CA TRP A 32 21.95 17.83 0.78
C TRP A 32 21.53 18.10 2.23
N ILE A 33 21.08 17.07 2.96
CA ILE A 33 20.78 17.20 4.39
C ILE A 33 22.05 17.47 5.20
N ALA A 34 23.17 16.82 4.85
CA ALA A 34 24.44 17.05 5.50
C ALA A 34 25.00 18.48 5.23
N ALA A 35 24.76 19.02 4.04
CA ALA A 35 25.17 20.38 3.66
C ALA A 35 24.34 21.46 4.39
N ASP A 36 23.04 21.24 4.57
CA ASP A 36 22.13 22.11 5.32
C ASP A 36 21.02 21.25 5.96
N ALA A 37 21.04 21.14 7.29
CA ALA A 37 20.09 20.33 8.05
C ALA A 37 18.62 20.73 7.82
N ARG A 38 18.34 21.98 7.41
CA ARG A 38 16.98 22.44 7.07
C ARG A 38 16.39 21.67 5.89
N ASN A 39 17.22 21.11 5.00
CA ASN A 39 16.74 20.31 3.89
C ASN A 39 15.94 19.07 4.33
N ALA A 40 16.14 18.58 5.57
CA ALA A 40 15.35 17.50 6.14
C ALA A 40 13.86 17.86 6.30
N GLU A 41 13.49 19.15 6.28
CA GLU A 41 12.10 19.61 6.33
C GLU A 41 11.34 19.44 5.00
N VAL A 42 12.07 19.23 3.91
CA VAL A 42 11.54 19.15 2.54
C VAL A 42 12.02 17.92 1.77
N LEU A 43 12.87 17.08 2.37
CA LEU A 43 13.37 15.84 1.77
C LEU A 43 12.84 14.64 2.54
N PHE A 44 12.16 13.73 1.85
CA PHE A 44 11.53 12.57 2.46
C PHE A 44 11.79 11.28 1.67
N PRO A 45 11.86 10.11 2.33
CA PRO A 45 11.84 8.83 1.64
C PRO A 45 10.58 8.71 0.77
N TYR A 46 10.71 8.21 -0.47
CA TYR A 46 9.63 8.13 -1.45
C TYR A 46 9.37 6.69 -1.87
N LEU A 47 8.22 6.16 -1.48
CA LEU A 47 7.83 4.78 -1.75
C LEU A 47 6.93 4.68 -2.97
N ASN A 48 7.28 3.81 -3.90
CA ASN A 48 6.46 3.44 -5.05
C ASN A 48 6.00 1.97 -4.98
N GLY A 49 5.14 1.56 -5.92
CA GLY A 49 4.60 0.20 -5.92
C GLY A 49 5.65 -0.89 -6.25
N GLU A 50 6.70 -0.55 -6.98
CA GLU A 50 7.80 -1.46 -7.29
C GLU A 50 8.63 -1.75 -6.04
N ASP A 51 9.05 -0.71 -5.32
CA ASP A 51 9.79 -0.87 -4.06
C ASP A 51 8.99 -1.68 -3.03
N LEU A 52 7.69 -1.36 -2.88
CA LEU A 52 6.80 -2.09 -1.98
C LEU A 52 6.77 -3.59 -2.28
N ASN A 53 6.71 -3.95 -3.55
CA ASN A 53 6.51 -5.34 -3.98
C ASN A 53 7.82 -6.12 -4.18
N SER A 54 8.96 -5.45 -4.43
CA SER A 54 10.21 -6.12 -4.82
C SER A 54 11.29 -6.10 -3.75
N ARG A 55 11.26 -5.14 -2.81
CA ARG A 55 12.29 -5.03 -1.76
C ARG A 55 11.93 -5.84 -0.52
N PRO A 56 12.87 -6.59 0.07
CA PRO A 56 12.59 -7.48 1.20
C PRO A 56 12.10 -6.75 2.46
N ASN A 57 12.49 -5.50 2.63
CA ASN A 57 12.11 -4.66 3.76
C ASN A 57 11.03 -3.63 3.41
N ASN A 58 10.44 -3.70 2.21
CA ASN A 58 9.47 -2.73 1.68
C ASN A 58 9.94 -1.26 1.75
N SER A 59 11.27 -1.03 1.83
CA SER A 59 11.84 0.32 2.00
C SER A 59 11.89 1.08 0.68
N PRO A 60 11.78 2.41 0.72
CA PRO A 60 12.01 3.26 -0.44
C PRO A 60 13.42 3.12 -1.01
N SER A 61 13.55 3.10 -2.35
CA SER A 61 14.83 3.19 -3.05
C SER A 61 15.22 4.62 -3.40
N ARG A 62 14.33 5.58 -3.19
CA ARG A 62 14.48 6.99 -3.58
C ARG A 62 13.95 7.94 -2.52
N TRP A 63 14.34 9.20 -2.66
CA TRP A 63 13.81 10.32 -1.89
C TRP A 63 13.04 11.28 -2.79
N VAL A 64 12.30 12.21 -2.20
CA VAL A 64 11.51 13.20 -2.93
C VAL A 64 11.59 14.54 -2.24
N ILE A 65 11.65 15.59 -3.06
CA ILE A 65 11.54 16.99 -2.63
C ILE A 65 10.04 17.30 -2.46
N ASP A 66 9.61 17.54 -1.25
CA ASP A 66 8.22 17.88 -0.90
C ASP A 66 8.16 19.22 -0.17
N PHE A 67 7.91 20.28 -0.89
CA PHE A 67 7.70 21.61 -0.29
C PHE A 67 6.34 21.74 0.42
N GLY A 68 5.49 20.69 0.35
CA GLY A 68 4.17 20.73 0.96
C GLY A 68 3.29 21.79 0.33
N MET A 69 2.61 22.55 1.19
CA MET A 69 1.79 23.69 0.79
C MET A 69 2.50 25.04 0.99
N ARG A 70 3.84 25.03 1.18
CA ARG A 70 4.65 26.25 1.33
C ARG A 70 4.46 27.18 0.15
N GLU A 71 4.41 28.48 0.41
CA GLU A 71 4.40 29.48 -0.63
C GLU A 71 5.75 29.55 -1.36
N HIS A 72 5.77 30.18 -2.51
CA HIS A 72 6.96 30.20 -3.38
C HIS A 72 8.20 30.78 -2.70
N ASP A 73 8.04 31.88 -1.97
CA ASP A 73 9.09 32.55 -1.22
C ASP A 73 9.66 31.70 -0.07
N GLU A 74 8.81 30.86 0.56
CA GLU A 74 9.27 29.88 1.53
C GLU A 74 10.06 28.75 0.85
N ALA A 75 9.60 28.24 -0.30
CA ALA A 75 10.32 27.20 -1.04
C ALA A 75 11.72 27.64 -1.50
N VAL A 76 11.90 28.90 -1.88
CA VAL A 76 13.17 29.50 -2.26
C VAL A 76 14.21 29.45 -1.13
N THR A 77 13.77 29.39 0.14
CA THR A 77 14.68 29.32 1.30
C THR A 77 15.45 27.98 1.43
N TYR A 78 15.13 26.98 0.60
CA TYR A 78 15.83 25.69 0.48
C TYR A 78 16.61 25.64 -0.85
N PRO A 79 17.82 26.24 -0.96
CA PRO A 79 18.46 26.53 -2.25
C PRO A 79 18.67 25.30 -3.14
N LEU A 80 19.22 24.19 -2.61
CA LEU A 80 19.52 22.99 -3.38
C LEU A 80 18.23 22.31 -3.89
N PRO A 81 17.23 21.97 -3.04
CA PRO A 81 15.95 21.43 -3.48
C PRO A 81 15.21 22.34 -4.45
N TYR A 82 15.20 23.65 -4.19
CA TYR A 82 14.53 24.62 -5.05
C TYR A 82 15.17 24.73 -6.44
N GLU A 83 16.50 24.85 -6.54
CA GLU A 83 17.21 24.94 -7.81
C GLU A 83 17.00 23.69 -8.67
N ARG A 84 16.98 22.51 -8.05
CA ARG A 84 16.67 21.25 -8.73
C ARG A 84 15.28 21.31 -9.39
N VAL A 85 14.25 21.69 -8.63
CA VAL A 85 12.87 21.74 -9.13
C VAL A 85 12.69 22.91 -10.13
N LEU A 86 13.35 24.04 -9.92
CA LEU A 86 13.36 25.18 -10.84
C LEU A 86 13.86 24.80 -12.22
N THR A 87 14.98 24.10 -12.27
CA THR A 87 15.67 23.77 -13.53
C THR A 87 15.08 22.58 -14.26
N THR A 88 14.49 21.62 -13.54
CA THR A 88 13.98 20.37 -14.11
C THR A 88 12.46 20.34 -14.26
N VAL A 89 11.71 20.72 -13.23
CA VAL A 89 10.24 20.58 -13.20
C VAL A 89 9.55 21.78 -13.83
N LYS A 90 9.96 23.00 -13.53
CA LYS A 90 9.32 24.22 -14.05
C LYS A 90 9.19 24.24 -15.57
N PRO A 91 10.24 23.90 -16.38
CA PRO A 91 10.14 23.89 -17.84
C PRO A 91 9.14 22.84 -18.36
N GLU A 92 9.04 21.68 -17.70
CA GLU A 92 8.07 20.64 -18.05
C GLU A 92 6.65 21.12 -17.76
N ARG A 93 6.42 21.69 -16.57
CA ARG A 93 5.12 22.15 -16.14
C ARG A 93 4.62 23.39 -16.85
N ALA A 94 5.50 24.23 -17.36
CA ALA A 94 5.13 25.38 -18.20
C ALA A 94 4.30 24.98 -19.44
N LYS A 95 4.42 23.73 -19.90
CA LYS A 95 3.69 23.18 -21.05
C LYS A 95 2.30 22.62 -20.70
N LEU A 96 1.96 22.56 -19.41
CA LEU A 96 0.69 21.95 -18.96
C LEU A 96 -0.50 22.91 -19.19
N LYS A 97 -1.64 22.32 -19.57
CA LYS A 97 -2.90 23.04 -19.73
C LYS A 97 -3.57 23.42 -18.39
N ILE A 98 -3.31 22.63 -17.33
CA ILE A 98 -3.91 22.85 -16.01
C ILE A 98 -3.16 23.97 -15.30
N ALA A 99 -3.80 25.13 -15.18
CA ALA A 99 -3.20 26.34 -14.62
C ALA A 99 -2.61 26.11 -13.23
N TYR A 100 -3.37 25.48 -12.31
CA TYR A 100 -2.87 25.20 -10.96
C TYR A 100 -1.51 24.47 -10.95
N ARG A 101 -1.34 23.46 -11.80
CA ARG A 101 -0.10 22.66 -11.87
C ARG A 101 1.06 23.42 -12.52
N ARG A 102 0.76 24.32 -13.45
CA ARG A 102 1.73 25.17 -14.12
C ARG A 102 2.20 26.29 -13.18
N ASP A 103 1.26 26.94 -12.50
CA ASP A 103 1.52 28.15 -11.71
C ASP A 103 2.13 27.80 -10.33
N ASN A 104 1.82 26.59 -9.79
CA ASN A 104 2.41 26.04 -8.56
C ASN A 104 3.40 24.91 -8.88
N TRP A 105 4.31 25.15 -9.80
CA TRP A 105 5.24 24.13 -10.33
C TRP A 105 6.20 23.54 -9.28
N TRP A 106 6.43 24.21 -8.14
CA TRP A 106 7.28 23.72 -7.03
C TRP A 106 6.54 22.78 -6.07
N ARG A 107 5.20 22.65 -6.18
CA ARG A 107 4.38 21.74 -5.37
C ARG A 107 4.03 20.47 -6.14
N PHE A 108 3.66 19.42 -5.44
CA PHE A 108 3.12 18.22 -6.09
C PHE A 108 1.83 18.54 -6.87
N ALA A 109 1.56 17.78 -7.91
CA ALA A 109 0.31 17.91 -8.66
C ALA A 109 -0.93 17.53 -7.83
N ALA A 110 -0.76 16.61 -6.84
CA ALA A 110 -1.69 16.35 -5.76
C ALA A 110 -0.90 15.96 -4.51
N TRP A 111 -0.94 16.82 -3.50
CA TRP A 111 -0.20 16.66 -2.23
C TRP A 111 -0.92 15.76 -1.22
N ALA A 112 -2.19 15.41 -1.49
CA ALA A 112 -3.06 14.59 -0.64
C ALA A 112 -3.23 15.12 0.79
N PRO A 113 -3.74 16.35 1.00
CA PRO A 113 -3.86 16.95 2.33
C PRO A 113 -4.75 16.15 3.28
N SER A 114 -5.83 15.54 2.79
CA SER A 114 -6.72 14.71 3.60
C SER A 114 -6.03 13.43 4.11
N LEU A 115 -5.18 12.80 3.29
CA LEU A 115 -4.34 11.68 3.73
C LEU A 115 -3.42 12.11 4.87
N ARG A 116 -2.70 13.22 4.69
CA ARG A 116 -1.73 13.71 5.69
C ARG A 116 -2.41 14.10 7.00
N ALA A 117 -3.58 14.72 6.91
CA ALA A 117 -4.38 15.02 8.10
C ALA A 117 -4.86 13.74 8.82
N ALA A 118 -5.31 12.74 8.06
CA ALA A 118 -5.78 11.48 8.64
C ALA A 118 -4.67 10.63 9.28
N THR A 119 -3.41 10.85 8.88
CA THR A 119 -2.26 10.07 9.37
C THR A 119 -1.38 10.84 10.36
N SER A 120 -1.71 12.10 10.70
CA SER A 120 -0.82 12.99 11.48
C SER A 120 -0.35 12.40 12.81
N ASP A 121 -1.21 11.65 13.49
CA ASP A 121 -0.95 11.10 14.83
C ASP A 121 -0.46 9.64 14.80
N LEU A 122 -0.30 9.05 13.62
CA LEU A 122 0.14 7.68 13.45
C LEU A 122 1.67 7.62 13.28
N SER A 123 2.33 6.63 13.88
CA SER A 123 3.76 6.36 13.65
C SER A 123 4.01 5.54 12.39
N GLU A 124 3.03 4.75 11.98
CA GLU A 124 3.06 3.91 10.78
C GLU A 124 1.68 3.90 10.13
N VAL A 125 1.64 3.53 8.85
CA VAL A 125 0.41 3.43 8.07
C VAL A 125 0.42 2.15 7.24
N LEU A 126 -0.76 1.63 6.97
CA LEU A 126 -0.91 0.43 6.14
C LEU A 126 -0.98 0.83 4.66
N VAL A 127 -0.21 0.16 3.81
CA VAL A 127 -0.18 0.46 2.37
C VAL A 127 -0.35 -0.78 1.51
N LEU A 128 -0.92 -0.57 0.33
CA LEU A 128 -1.18 -1.59 -0.68
C LEU A 128 -0.80 -1.05 -2.06
N ALA A 129 -0.12 -1.85 -2.89
CA ALA A 129 0.12 -1.46 -4.27
C ALA A 129 -1.21 -1.42 -5.06
N GLN A 130 -1.47 -0.31 -5.76
CA GLN A 130 -2.68 -0.11 -6.55
C GLN A 130 -2.86 -1.20 -7.62
N VAL A 131 -1.77 -1.64 -8.24
CA VAL A 131 -1.77 -2.75 -9.18
C VAL A 131 -0.96 -3.90 -8.59
N SER A 132 -1.60 -5.02 -8.33
CA SER A 132 -0.98 -6.19 -7.71
C SER A 132 -1.78 -7.45 -8.02
N ASN A 133 -1.10 -8.59 -8.11
CA ASN A 133 -1.75 -9.89 -8.19
C ASN A 133 -2.02 -10.53 -6.82
N THR A 134 -1.41 -10.00 -5.76
CA THR A 134 -1.49 -10.55 -4.39
C THR A 134 -2.41 -9.75 -3.48
N ALA A 135 -2.56 -8.44 -3.72
CA ALA A 135 -3.32 -7.50 -2.88
C ALA A 135 -2.96 -7.60 -1.39
N GLN A 136 -1.68 -7.72 -1.07
CA GLN A 136 -1.20 -7.87 0.30
C GLN A 136 -0.73 -6.54 0.87
N PRO A 137 -1.38 -6.03 1.93
CA PRO A 137 -0.99 -4.80 2.60
C PRO A 137 0.20 -5.01 3.53
N VAL A 138 0.98 -3.95 3.75
CA VAL A 138 2.12 -3.91 4.68
C VAL A 138 2.16 -2.58 5.42
N PHE A 139 2.74 -2.56 6.62
CA PHE A 139 3.01 -1.32 7.34
C PHE A 139 4.30 -0.66 6.86
N ILE A 140 4.25 0.67 6.76
CA ILE A 140 5.41 1.52 6.50
C ILE A 140 5.47 2.67 7.52
N PRO A 141 6.66 3.22 7.82
CA PRO A 141 6.77 4.42 8.65
C PRO A 141 6.03 5.61 8.05
N ASN A 142 5.29 6.36 8.86
CA ASN A 142 4.50 7.52 8.42
C ASN A 142 5.35 8.71 7.91
N GLY A 143 6.66 8.75 8.15
CA GLY A 143 7.58 9.72 7.53
C GLY A 143 7.89 9.47 6.05
N THR A 144 7.34 8.42 5.46
CA THR A 144 7.51 8.07 4.04
C THR A 144 6.42 8.70 3.19
N VAL A 145 6.80 9.32 2.06
CA VAL A 145 5.84 9.84 1.07
C VAL A 145 5.42 8.70 0.14
N PRO A 146 4.15 8.26 0.18
CA PRO A 146 3.64 7.22 -0.72
C PRO A 146 3.30 7.83 -2.08
N SER A 147 3.70 7.16 -3.18
CA SER A 147 3.33 7.57 -4.52
C SER A 147 1.85 7.29 -4.81
N HIS A 148 1.28 7.96 -5.82
CA HIS A 148 -0.09 7.70 -6.30
C HIS A 148 -0.33 6.27 -6.82
N LYS A 149 0.69 5.44 -6.86
CA LYS A 149 0.59 4.00 -7.18
C LYS A 149 0.35 3.14 -5.94
N LEU A 150 0.22 3.77 -4.79
CA LEU A 150 -0.09 3.13 -3.52
C LEU A 150 -1.45 3.59 -3.01
N ILE A 151 -2.18 2.66 -2.44
CA ILE A 151 -3.33 2.92 -1.60
C ILE A 151 -2.82 2.96 -0.16
N VAL A 152 -3.20 3.98 0.58
CA VAL A 152 -2.80 4.19 1.97
C VAL A 152 -4.03 4.11 2.85
N PHE A 153 -3.98 3.28 3.87
CA PHE A 153 -5.00 3.22 4.90
C PHE A 153 -4.47 3.95 6.14
N ALA A 154 -5.18 4.98 6.57
CA ALA A 154 -4.85 5.78 7.75
C ALA A 154 -5.19 4.97 9.02
N SER A 155 -4.38 3.96 9.31
CA SER A 155 -4.57 3.04 10.42
C SER A 155 -3.28 2.29 10.73
N ASP A 156 -3.02 2.06 12.01
CA ASP A 156 -1.98 1.19 12.56
C ASP A 156 -2.53 -0.12 13.15
N SER A 157 -3.84 -0.40 12.94
CA SER A 157 -4.52 -1.59 13.45
C SER A 157 -4.08 -2.87 12.73
N ARG A 158 -3.60 -3.84 13.51
CA ARG A 158 -3.29 -5.20 13.02
C ARG A 158 -4.55 -5.96 12.65
N ALA A 159 -5.68 -5.67 13.29
CA ALA A 159 -6.97 -6.24 12.89
C ALA A 159 -7.39 -5.77 11.49
N LEU A 160 -7.12 -4.50 11.14
CA LEU A 160 -7.35 -4.03 9.76
C LEU A 160 -6.40 -4.72 8.78
N LEU A 161 -5.13 -4.93 9.16
CA LEU A 161 -4.20 -5.72 8.34
C LEU A 161 -4.75 -7.12 8.10
N ALA A 162 -5.23 -7.82 9.13
CA ALA A 162 -5.82 -9.15 8.99
C ALA A 162 -7.03 -9.13 8.05
N CYS A 163 -7.96 -8.19 8.25
CA CYS A 163 -9.13 -8.03 7.38
C CYS A 163 -8.73 -7.84 5.90
N LEU A 164 -7.80 -6.93 5.63
CA LEU A 164 -7.35 -6.61 4.27
C LEU A 164 -6.45 -7.70 3.64
N ALA A 165 -5.79 -8.52 4.45
CA ALA A 165 -5.00 -9.66 3.99
C ALA A 165 -5.83 -10.94 3.79
N SER A 166 -7.09 -10.95 4.25
CA SER A 166 -7.99 -12.11 4.18
C SER A 166 -8.45 -12.43 2.76
N SER A 167 -8.85 -13.69 2.56
CA SER A 167 -9.51 -14.13 1.34
C SER A 167 -10.86 -13.44 1.14
N VAL A 168 -11.57 -13.05 2.21
CA VAL A 168 -12.82 -12.27 2.14
C VAL A 168 -12.59 -10.95 1.41
N HIS A 169 -11.62 -10.17 1.86
CA HIS A 169 -11.28 -8.91 1.19
C HIS A 169 -10.76 -9.14 -0.24
N TYR A 170 -9.94 -10.17 -0.46
CA TYR A 170 -9.43 -10.47 -1.80
C TYR A 170 -10.54 -10.80 -2.80
N VAL A 171 -11.52 -11.62 -2.41
CA VAL A 171 -12.68 -11.98 -3.24
C VAL A 171 -13.52 -10.74 -3.53
N TRP A 172 -13.80 -9.91 -2.52
CA TRP A 172 -14.48 -8.62 -2.68
C TRP A 172 -13.73 -7.70 -3.65
N ALA A 173 -12.43 -7.51 -3.44
CA ALA A 173 -11.61 -6.70 -4.29
C ALA A 173 -11.61 -7.19 -5.75
N ARG A 174 -11.57 -8.50 -5.98
CA ARG A 174 -11.66 -9.11 -7.31
C ARG A 174 -13.02 -8.93 -7.98
N LYS A 175 -14.11 -8.87 -7.20
CA LYS A 175 -15.46 -8.63 -7.73
C LYS A 175 -15.65 -7.18 -8.17
N TYR A 176 -15.13 -6.22 -7.41
CA TYR A 176 -15.46 -4.79 -7.57
C TYR A 176 -14.31 -3.92 -8.10
N SER A 177 -13.08 -4.41 -8.16
CA SER A 177 -11.97 -3.69 -8.81
C SER A 177 -12.02 -3.76 -10.32
N GLY A 178 -11.36 -2.79 -10.95
CA GLY A 178 -10.91 -2.91 -12.34
C GLY A 178 -9.88 -4.04 -12.50
N ALA A 179 -9.71 -4.52 -13.72
CA ALA A 179 -8.65 -5.46 -14.10
C ALA A 179 -7.66 -4.81 -15.05
N MET A 180 -6.36 -4.94 -14.75
CA MET A 180 -5.29 -4.61 -15.69
C MET A 180 -4.61 -5.92 -16.09
N LYS A 181 -5.03 -6.50 -17.21
CA LYS A 181 -4.72 -7.88 -17.60
C LYS A 181 -5.22 -8.85 -16.51
N ASN A 182 -4.31 -9.63 -15.88
CA ASN A 182 -4.64 -10.55 -14.79
C ASN A 182 -4.47 -9.92 -13.40
N ASP A 183 -3.85 -8.73 -13.29
CA ASP A 183 -3.64 -8.05 -12.03
C ASP A 183 -4.90 -7.31 -11.57
N LEU A 184 -5.05 -7.22 -10.26
CA LEU A 184 -6.04 -6.40 -9.61
C LEU A 184 -5.64 -4.93 -9.74
N SER A 185 -6.54 -4.07 -10.23
CA SER A 185 -6.38 -2.61 -10.20
C SER A 185 -7.28 -2.05 -9.10
N TYR A 186 -6.72 -1.94 -7.89
CA TYR A 186 -7.43 -1.57 -6.68
C TYR A 186 -7.89 -0.10 -6.72
N SER A 187 -9.18 0.12 -6.55
CA SER A 187 -9.79 1.44 -6.40
C SER A 187 -10.38 1.56 -4.98
N PRO A 188 -9.91 2.51 -4.15
CA PRO A 188 -10.49 2.71 -2.82
C PRO A 188 -12.00 2.94 -2.87
N SER A 189 -12.49 3.72 -3.84
CA SER A 189 -13.92 4.06 -3.98
C SER A 189 -14.81 2.86 -4.29
N ASP A 190 -14.29 1.89 -5.02
CA ASP A 190 -15.07 0.76 -5.51
C ASP A 190 -14.90 -0.48 -4.62
N VAL A 191 -13.77 -0.59 -3.93
CA VAL A 191 -13.42 -1.74 -3.09
C VAL A 191 -13.56 -1.42 -1.61
N PHE A 192 -12.67 -0.56 -1.07
CA PHE A 192 -12.63 -0.35 0.38
C PHE A 192 -13.85 0.41 0.90
N LEU A 193 -14.24 1.49 0.22
CA LEU A 193 -15.38 2.29 0.66
C LEU A 193 -16.71 1.52 0.60
N THR A 194 -16.75 0.43 -0.17
CA THR A 194 -17.95 -0.41 -0.33
C THR A 194 -17.87 -1.72 0.47
N LEU A 195 -16.74 -2.02 1.10
CA LEU A 195 -16.54 -3.23 1.89
C LEU A 195 -17.29 -3.10 3.25
N PRO A 196 -18.27 -3.92 3.54
CA PRO A 196 -18.85 -3.99 4.89
C PRO A 196 -17.79 -4.64 5.80
N ARG A 197 -17.07 -3.84 6.57
CA ARG A 197 -16.00 -4.35 7.45
C ARG A 197 -16.60 -5.05 8.68
N PRO A 198 -16.03 -6.17 9.15
CA PRO A 198 -16.48 -6.78 10.39
C PRO A 198 -16.07 -5.91 11.58
N THR A 199 -16.72 -6.13 12.72
CA THR A 199 -16.21 -5.59 13.98
C THR A 199 -14.85 -6.21 14.29
N THR A 200 -13.85 -5.37 14.57
CA THR A 200 -12.52 -5.84 14.92
C THR A 200 -12.53 -6.66 16.19
N THR A 201 -11.84 -7.80 16.19
CA THR A 201 -11.73 -8.69 17.33
C THR A 201 -10.30 -8.78 17.82
N ARG A 202 -10.13 -9.20 19.08
CA ARG A 202 -8.79 -9.46 19.64
C ARG A 202 -8.05 -10.53 18.83
N ARG A 203 -8.76 -11.57 18.37
CA ARG A 203 -8.18 -12.62 17.52
C ARG A 203 -7.64 -12.07 16.21
N MET A 204 -8.34 -11.13 15.56
CA MET A 204 -7.85 -10.46 14.34
C MET A 204 -6.61 -9.62 14.62
N GLU A 205 -6.55 -8.92 15.75
CA GLU A 205 -5.38 -8.11 16.14
C GLU A 205 -4.15 -9.00 16.38
N GLU A 206 -4.32 -10.11 17.10
CA GLU A 206 -3.26 -11.07 17.39
C GLU A 206 -2.72 -11.72 16.11
N ILE A 207 -3.59 -12.23 15.23
CA ILE A 207 -3.14 -12.88 13.98
C ILE A 207 -2.60 -11.87 12.96
N GLY A 208 -3.09 -10.65 12.93
CA GLY A 208 -2.54 -9.58 12.12
C GLY A 208 -1.12 -9.20 12.55
N THR A 209 -0.85 -9.19 13.87
CA THR A 209 0.50 -9.01 14.41
C THR A 209 1.42 -10.14 13.98
N VAL A 210 0.99 -11.39 14.10
CA VAL A 210 1.74 -12.57 13.64
C VAL A 210 2.06 -12.47 12.14
N LEU A 211 1.10 -12.09 11.31
CA LEU A 211 1.34 -11.91 9.87
C LEU A 211 2.40 -10.85 9.61
N ASP A 212 2.30 -9.68 10.26
CA ASP A 212 3.24 -8.57 10.03
C ASP A 212 4.67 -8.97 10.40
N GLU A 213 4.86 -9.57 11.58
CA GLU A 213 6.17 -9.96 12.12
C GLU A 213 6.78 -11.11 11.32
N GLU A 214 6.09 -12.25 11.20
CA GLU A 214 6.65 -13.46 10.57
C GLU A 214 6.86 -13.28 9.06
N ARG A 215 5.93 -12.62 8.36
CA ARG A 215 6.09 -12.32 6.93
C ARG A 215 7.31 -11.44 6.69
N ARG A 216 7.51 -10.39 7.51
CA ARG A 216 8.68 -9.51 7.44
C ARG A 216 9.97 -10.28 7.68
N GLU A 217 10.00 -11.14 8.70
CA GLU A 217 11.16 -11.98 9.01
C GLU A 217 11.51 -12.92 7.84
N ILE A 218 10.51 -13.59 7.28
CA ILE A 218 10.70 -14.48 6.12
C ILE A 218 11.22 -13.70 4.92
N MET A 219 10.65 -12.54 4.61
CA MET A 219 11.10 -11.69 3.50
C MET A 219 12.56 -11.30 3.65
N LEU A 220 12.96 -10.84 4.83
CA LEU A 220 14.35 -10.42 5.11
C LEU A 220 15.32 -11.60 5.03
N ARG A 221 15.02 -12.72 5.71
CA ARG A 221 15.87 -13.90 5.77
C ARG A 221 16.08 -14.54 4.41
N ARG A 222 15.03 -14.56 3.57
CA ARG A 222 15.08 -15.14 2.23
C ARG A 222 15.49 -14.14 1.15
N ASN A 223 15.65 -12.87 1.51
CA ASN A 223 15.92 -11.77 0.58
C ASN A 223 14.89 -11.70 -0.56
N LEU A 224 13.61 -11.82 -0.22
CA LEU A 224 12.49 -11.82 -1.17
C LEU A 224 11.58 -10.63 -0.94
N GLY A 225 11.21 -9.93 -2.01
CA GLY A 225 10.11 -8.97 -1.98
C GLY A 225 8.75 -9.67 -1.95
N LEU A 226 7.71 -8.91 -1.63
CA LEU A 226 6.34 -9.38 -1.41
C LEU A 226 5.79 -10.22 -2.57
N THR A 227 5.97 -9.75 -3.82
CA THR A 227 5.50 -10.49 -5.00
C THR A 227 6.18 -11.87 -5.12
N LYS A 228 7.50 -11.93 -4.93
CA LYS A 228 8.22 -13.21 -5.02
C LYS A 228 7.80 -14.15 -3.91
N LEU A 229 7.64 -13.66 -2.68
CA LEU A 229 7.21 -14.47 -1.56
C LEU A 229 5.81 -15.07 -1.80
N TYR A 230 4.84 -14.27 -2.23
CA TYR A 230 3.49 -14.78 -2.50
C TYR A 230 3.39 -15.66 -3.75
N ASN A 231 4.30 -15.51 -4.71
CA ASN A 231 4.43 -16.51 -5.78
C ASN A 231 4.81 -17.88 -5.23
N LEU A 232 5.65 -17.96 -4.17
CA LEU A 232 5.96 -19.23 -3.51
C LEU A 232 4.74 -19.79 -2.75
N VAL A 233 3.97 -18.94 -2.07
CA VAL A 233 2.73 -19.34 -1.39
C VAL A 233 1.75 -20.01 -2.36
N HIS A 234 1.70 -19.52 -3.60
CA HIS A 234 0.80 -20.03 -4.64
C HIS A 234 1.43 -21.13 -5.51
N ASP A 235 2.62 -21.63 -5.20
CA ASP A 235 3.27 -22.73 -5.93
C ASP A 235 2.98 -24.08 -5.25
N ALA A 236 2.17 -24.92 -5.89
CA ALA A 236 1.79 -26.25 -5.37
C ALA A 236 2.99 -27.19 -5.17
N ARG A 237 4.11 -26.96 -5.86
CA ARG A 237 5.33 -27.77 -5.73
C ARG A 237 6.06 -27.56 -4.40
N LEU A 238 5.74 -26.48 -3.67
CA LEU A 238 6.37 -26.11 -2.40
C LEU A 238 5.53 -26.56 -1.20
N ALA A 239 5.10 -27.84 -1.20
CA ALA A 239 4.31 -28.41 -0.11
C ALA A 239 5.14 -28.67 1.17
N TYR A 240 6.48 -28.71 1.07
CA TYR A 240 7.38 -29.01 2.20
C TYR A 240 8.30 -27.84 2.57
N ASP A 241 8.08 -26.65 2.01
CA ASP A 241 8.80 -25.44 2.41
C ASP A 241 8.17 -24.88 3.69
N LYS A 242 8.90 -24.94 4.80
CA LYS A 242 8.39 -24.56 6.14
C LYS A 242 7.88 -23.13 6.22
N ASP A 243 8.51 -22.19 5.51
CA ASP A 243 8.10 -20.80 5.51
C ASP A 243 6.79 -20.63 4.72
N VAL A 244 6.66 -21.33 3.60
CA VAL A 244 5.46 -21.32 2.77
C VAL A 244 4.30 -21.99 3.49
N GLU A 245 4.52 -23.14 4.15
CA GLU A 245 3.53 -23.80 4.99
C GLU A 245 3.07 -22.90 6.14
N ARG A 246 4.02 -22.23 6.80
CA ARG A 246 3.70 -21.31 7.91
C ARG A 246 2.85 -20.13 7.44
N LEU A 247 3.21 -19.50 6.32
CA LEU A 247 2.40 -18.40 5.75
C LEU A 247 1.01 -18.86 5.34
N ARG A 248 0.88 -20.05 4.74
CA ARG A 248 -0.43 -20.64 4.43
C ARG A 248 -1.26 -20.84 5.70
N ALA A 249 -0.66 -21.37 6.78
CA ALA A 249 -1.33 -21.56 8.06
C ALA A 249 -1.79 -20.20 8.66
N ILE A 250 -0.95 -19.17 8.62
CA ILE A 250 -1.33 -17.82 9.06
C ILE A 250 -2.54 -17.29 8.27
N HIS A 251 -2.56 -17.48 6.95
CA HIS A 251 -3.70 -17.04 6.14
C HIS A 251 -4.98 -17.84 6.41
N VAL A 252 -4.89 -19.12 6.76
CA VAL A 252 -6.05 -19.89 7.26
C VAL A 252 -6.58 -19.26 8.53
N GLU A 253 -5.71 -18.99 9.52
CA GLU A 253 -6.09 -18.37 10.77
C GLU A 253 -6.70 -16.96 10.60
N ILE A 254 -6.18 -16.17 9.64
CA ILE A 254 -6.71 -14.85 9.27
C ILE A 254 -8.13 -14.99 8.69
N ASP A 255 -8.32 -15.93 7.78
CA ASP A 255 -9.62 -16.14 7.14
C ASP A 255 -10.64 -16.62 8.16
N ASP A 256 -10.28 -17.59 9.03
CA ASP A 256 -11.14 -18.07 10.11
C ASP A 256 -11.52 -16.93 11.09
N ALA A 257 -10.53 -16.11 11.51
CA ALA A 257 -10.80 -14.97 12.40
C ALA A 257 -11.69 -13.91 11.73
N THR A 258 -11.54 -13.73 10.41
CA THR A 258 -12.33 -12.76 9.65
C THR A 258 -13.77 -13.22 9.46
N VAL A 259 -14.00 -14.47 9.04
CA VAL A 259 -15.38 -14.98 8.87
C VAL A 259 -16.12 -15.09 10.20
N GLU A 260 -15.41 -15.45 11.28
CA GLU A 260 -15.96 -15.42 12.64
C GLU A 260 -16.41 -14.01 13.04
N ALA A 261 -15.60 -13.00 12.74
CA ALA A 261 -15.92 -11.60 13.02
C ALA A 261 -17.12 -11.07 12.21
N TYR A 262 -17.37 -11.62 11.02
CA TYR A 262 -18.61 -11.39 10.26
C TYR A 262 -19.82 -12.18 10.81
N GLY A 263 -19.62 -13.15 11.69
CA GLY A 263 -20.68 -14.08 12.13
C GLY A 263 -21.00 -15.17 11.10
N TRP A 264 -20.08 -15.44 10.16
CA TRP A 264 -20.24 -16.42 9.07
C TRP A 264 -19.55 -17.77 9.39
N GLY A 265 -19.66 -18.23 10.63
CA GLY A 265 -18.98 -19.45 11.09
C GLY A 265 -19.46 -20.76 10.43
N ASP A 266 -20.50 -20.71 9.64
CA ASP A 266 -21.06 -21.81 8.84
C ASP A 266 -20.46 -21.89 7.43
N ILE A 267 -19.72 -20.88 6.96
CA ILE A 267 -19.04 -20.92 5.67
C ILE A 267 -17.85 -21.89 5.73
N HIS A 268 -17.89 -22.94 4.94
CA HIS A 268 -16.78 -23.87 4.78
C HIS A 268 -15.76 -23.32 3.78
N LEU A 269 -14.63 -22.81 4.26
CA LEU A 269 -13.64 -22.09 3.44
C LEU A 269 -12.88 -22.97 2.45
N ASP A 270 -12.65 -24.25 2.77
CA ASP A 270 -11.98 -25.22 1.87
C ASP A 270 -10.67 -24.70 1.29
N HIS A 271 -9.71 -24.33 2.19
CA HIS A 271 -8.40 -23.84 1.78
C HIS A 271 -7.61 -24.89 1.02
N GLY A 272 -7.08 -24.50 -0.15
CA GLY A 272 -6.32 -25.40 -1.00
C GLY A 272 -5.88 -24.75 -2.30
N PHE A 273 -5.40 -25.57 -3.20
CA PHE A 273 -5.09 -25.13 -4.56
C PHE A 273 -6.35 -25.21 -5.42
N HIS A 274 -6.86 -24.06 -5.78
CA HIS A 274 -8.05 -23.93 -6.60
C HIS A 274 -7.79 -23.13 -7.85
N SER A 275 -8.49 -23.46 -8.93
CA SER A 275 -8.51 -22.64 -10.14
C SER A 275 -9.30 -21.36 -9.88
N TYR A 276 -8.66 -20.21 -10.10
CA TYR A 276 -9.28 -18.90 -9.99
C TYR A 276 -8.82 -18.00 -11.14
N ARG A 277 -9.77 -17.58 -11.99
CA ARG A 277 -9.49 -16.77 -13.20
C ARG A 277 -8.33 -17.33 -14.05
N GLN A 278 -8.40 -18.60 -14.41
CA GLN A 278 -7.45 -19.31 -15.29
C GLN A 278 -6.05 -19.54 -14.67
N THR A 279 -5.85 -19.29 -13.40
CA THR A 279 -4.62 -19.61 -12.68
C THR A 279 -4.93 -20.50 -11.50
N GLU A 280 -4.08 -21.48 -11.24
CA GLU A 280 -4.14 -22.23 -9.99
C GLU A 280 -3.50 -21.41 -8.88
N ARG A 281 -4.19 -21.28 -7.75
CA ARG A 281 -3.71 -20.53 -6.58
C ARG A 281 -4.10 -21.24 -5.31
N TRP A 282 -3.29 -21.12 -4.29
CA TRP A 282 -3.66 -21.48 -2.93
C TRP A 282 -4.61 -20.40 -2.39
N THR A 283 -5.85 -20.78 -2.11
CA THR A 283 -6.94 -19.87 -1.73
C THR A 283 -8.14 -20.65 -1.20
N VAL A 284 -9.24 -19.98 -0.84
CA VAL A 284 -10.51 -20.61 -0.45
C VAL A 284 -11.24 -21.22 -1.64
N GLY A 285 -12.06 -22.23 -1.38
CA GLY A 285 -12.84 -22.99 -2.37
C GLY A 285 -13.81 -22.13 -3.18
N ALA A 286 -14.27 -22.65 -4.32
CA ALA A 286 -15.17 -21.92 -5.21
C ALA A 286 -16.53 -21.63 -4.56
N ALA A 287 -17.06 -22.54 -3.78
CA ALA A 287 -18.32 -22.35 -3.03
C ALA A 287 -18.18 -21.19 -2.02
N ALA A 288 -17.13 -21.20 -1.19
CA ALA A 288 -16.87 -20.14 -0.23
C ALA A 288 -16.75 -18.76 -0.90
N ARG A 289 -16.09 -18.69 -2.07
CA ARG A 289 -15.97 -17.41 -2.81
C ARG A 289 -17.32 -16.85 -3.29
N ILE A 290 -18.29 -17.71 -3.57
CA ILE A 290 -19.64 -17.29 -3.94
C ILE A 290 -20.37 -16.79 -2.68
N GLU A 291 -20.37 -17.57 -1.60
CA GLU A 291 -21.05 -17.23 -0.34
C GLU A 291 -20.54 -15.92 0.27
N ILE A 292 -19.22 -15.65 0.18
CA ILE A 292 -18.60 -14.41 0.69
C ILE A 292 -19.13 -13.13 -0.02
N VAL A 293 -19.58 -13.22 -1.25
CA VAL A 293 -19.96 -12.01 -2.04
C VAL A 293 -21.46 -11.94 -2.34
N ASP A 294 -22.25 -12.93 -1.94
CA ASP A 294 -23.71 -12.93 -2.04
C ASP A 294 -24.35 -12.38 -0.77
#